data_96b67800483f65e665ee7ab9c812b1df
#
_entry.id   96b67800483f65e665ee7ab9c812b1df
#
_cell.length_a   1.000
_cell.length_b   1.000
_cell.length_c   1.000
_cell.angle_alpha   90.00
_cell.angle_beta   90.00
_cell.angle_gamma   90.00
#
_symmetry.space_group_name_H-M   'P 1'
#
loop_
_entity.id
_entity.type
_entity.pdbx_description
1 polymer ?
#
loop_
_entity_poly.entity_id
_entity_poly.type
_entity_poly.pdbx_seq_one_letter_code
_entity_poly.pdbx_strand_id
1 'polypeptide(L)'
;MNLNVRYLEEFLTLTEKKNFLEAAECLFISQSCLSKHIKKLETEIGVELFERTTRTVVLTEFGQMLLPYARKMVSLEYEFEKNMRRKIHQDSGNIVLGSIPSMKQHAITALIAGFLNENPDMTLQTIEGDSTFVKELLTDGKCDIAFLRSESSSVKEFNSIPYMIDYLTAVLPATHPLAKADNLPFEQLRGETFLLFPEHSFINDLCIRECRNAGFEPHIAYTGNRGATLIDLVRNGAGITLMMHHSARQENDSSLAFIPVTPGIYSYISLNYAKEKPLSPQAESFVRYVKAHKRDF
;
A
#
# COMPACT_ATOMS: atom_id res chain seq x y z
N MET A 1 34.85 17.51 2.02
CA MET A 1 33.99 16.33 1.93
C MET A 1 32.63 16.76 1.41
N ASN A 2 32.24 16.34 0.22
CA ASN A 2 30.95 16.72 -0.39
C ASN A 2 30.10 15.47 -0.54
N LEU A 3 29.37 15.09 0.51
CA LEU A 3 28.58 13.87 0.56
C LEU A 3 27.30 14.03 -0.27
N ASN A 4 27.15 13.19 -1.30
CA ASN A 4 25.92 13.10 -2.07
C ASN A 4 24.92 12.18 -1.35
N VAL A 5 23.76 12.69 -0.95
CA VAL A 5 22.75 11.95 -0.19
C VAL A 5 22.26 10.72 -0.95
N ARG A 6 22.14 10.79 -2.29
CA ARG A 6 21.81 9.63 -3.11
C ARG A 6 22.79 8.46 -2.92
N TYR A 7 24.08 8.76 -2.77
CA TYR A 7 25.07 7.69 -2.52
C TYR A 7 24.94 7.12 -1.11
N LEU A 8 24.43 7.90 -0.14
CA LEU A 8 24.08 7.39 1.18
C LEU A 8 22.85 6.49 1.15
N GLU A 9 21.84 6.79 0.33
CA GLU A 9 20.70 5.88 0.11
C GLU A 9 21.15 4.55 -0.49
N GLU A 10 21.99 4.62 -1.52
CA GLU A 10 22.58 3.43 -2.16
C GLU A 10 23.43 2.61 -1.17
N PHE A 11 24.19 3.28 -0.30
CA PHE A 11 24.93 2.65 0.80
C PHE A 11 23.99 1.95 1.80
N LEU A 12 22.90 2.57 2.20
CA LEU A 12 21.90 1.99 3.10
C LEU A 12 21.24 0.75 2.48
N THR A 13 20.81 0.86 1.22
CA THR A 13 20.21 -0.27 0.50
C THR A 13 21.16 -1.43 0.33
N LEU A 14 22.44 -1.17 0.02
CA LEU A 14 23.45 -2.21 -0.07
C LEU A 14 23.73 -2.88 1.29
N THR A 15 23.69 -2.10 2.37
CA THR A 15 23.84 -2.61 3.73
C THR A 15 22.73 -3.57 4.12
N GLU A 16 21.50 -3.31 3.68
CA GLU A 16 20.33 -4.15 3.94
C GLU A 16 20.33 -5.43 3.09
N LYS A 17 20.59 -5.29 1.77
CA LYS A 17 20.55 -6.41 0.83
C LYS A 17 21.80 -7.29 0.89
N LYS A 18 22.94 -6.77 1.34
CA LYS A 18 24.24 -7.46 1.41
C LYS A 18 24.69 -8.08 0.09
N ASN A 19 24.10 -7.65 -1.00
CA ASN A 19 24.32 -8.13 -2.37
C ASN A 19 24.18 -6.97 -3.36
N PHE A 20 25.22 -6.73 -4.16
CA PHE A 20 25.24 -5.63 -5.12
C PHE A 20 24.17 -5.77 -6.21
N LEU A 21 23.86 -7.00 -6.67
CA LEU A 21 22.85 -7.23 -7.70
C LEU A 21 21.45 -6.92 -7.15
N GLU A 22 21.10 -7.51 -6.02
CA GLU A 22 19.80 -7.29 -5.37
C GLU A 22 19.60 -5.81 -4.97
N ALA A 23 20.64 -5.15 -4.45
CA ALA A 23 20.58 -3.74 -4.11
C ALA A 23 20.38 -2.87 -5.37
N ALA A 24 21.07 -3.17 -6.46
CA ALA A 24 20.93 -2.44 -7.72
C ALA A 24 19.53 -2.60 -8.34
N GLU A 25 18.95 -3.81 -8.28
CA GLU A 25 17.58 -4.08 -8.71
C GLU A 25 16.57 -3.26 -7.87
N CYS A 26 16.71 -3.23 -6.54
CA CYS A 26 15.86 -2.42 -5.67
C CYS A 26 15.95 -0.92 -5.98
N LEU A 27 17.11 -0.44 -6.41
CA LEU A 27 17.37 0.97 -6.73
C LEU A 27 17.07 1.30 -8.21
N PHE A 28 16.65 0.34 -9.02
CA PHE A 28 16.41 0.48 -10.47
C PHE A 28 17.62 1.04 -11.23
N ILE A 29 18.83 0.60 -10.85
CA ILE A 29 20.10 0.95 -11.52
C ILE A 29 20.90 -0.30 -11.90
N SER A 30 21.93 -0.16 -12.72
CA SER A 30 22.84 -1.28 -12.99
C SER A 30 23.79 -1.54 -11.82
N GLN A 31 24.20 -2.80 -11.62
CA GLN A 31 25.18 -3.17 -10.60
C GLN A 31 26.49 -2.40 -10.75
N SER A 32 26.93 -2.16 -11.99
CA SER A 32 28.15 -1.38 -12.29
C SER A 32 28.00 0.10 -11.87
N CYS A 33 26.80 0.67 -11.99
CA CYS A 33 26.49 2.02 -11.54
C CYS A 33 26.58 2.08 -10.01
N LEU A 34 25.90 1.17 -9.30
CA LEU A 34 25.94 1.09 -7.84
C LEU A 34 27.40 0.95 -7.34
N SER A 35 28.15 0.02 -7.92
CA SER A 35 29.56 -0.19 -7.51
C SER A 35 30.42 1.06 -7.70
N LYS A 36 30.19 1.82 -8.79
CA LYS A 36 30.90 3.08 -9.07
C LYS A 36 30.52 4.18 -8.05
N HIS A 37 29.24 4.27 -7.67
CA HIS A 37 28.76 5.26 -6.71
C HIS A 37 29.27 4.95 -5.29
N ILE A 38 29.25 3.68 -4.86
CA ILE A 38 29.83 3.27 -3.58
C ILE A 38 31.33 3.59 -3.53
N LYS A 39 32.06 3.23 -4.61
CA LYS A 39 33.49 3.55 -4.67
C LYS A 39 33.76 5.06 -4.63
N LYS A 40 32.90 5.88 -5.24
CA LYS A 40 33.00 7.33 -5.17
C LYS A 40 32.76 7.84 -3.76
N LEU A 41 31.73 7.32 -3.06
CA LEU A 41 31.47 7.63 -1.64
C LEU A 41 32.67 7.28 -0.77
N GLU A 42 33.26 6.09 -0.92
CA GLU A 42 34.47 5.65 -0.21
C GLU A 42 35.66 6.58 -0.49
N THR A 43 35.83 7.01 -1.73
CA THR A 43 36.88 7.96 -2.13
C THR A 43 36.70 9.34 -1.50
N GLU A 44 35.47 9.83 -1.44
CA GLU A 44 35.16 11.16 -0.86
C GLU A 44 35.32 11.16 0.68
N ILE A 45 35.06 10.03 1.33
CA ILE A 45 35.27 9.85 2.78
C ILE A 45 36.73 9.53 3.08
N GLY A 46 37.43 8.85 2.16
CA GLY A 46 38.83 8.47 2.29
C GLY A 46 39.06 7.11 2.93
N VAL A 47 38.00 6.31 3.13
CA VAL A 47 38.06 4.97 3.73
C VAL A 47 37.12 4.01 3.03
N GLU A 48 37.40 2.72 3.09
CA GLU A 48 36.49 1.68 2.60
C GLU A 48 35.34 1.48 3.62
N LEU A 49 34.13 1.40 3.10
CA LEU A 49 32.91 1.20 3.90
C LEU A 49 32.42 -0.24 3.91
N PHE A 50 32.82 -1.01 2.89
CA PHE A 50 32.48 -2.41 2.73
C PHE A 50 33.73 -3.28 2.55
N GLU A 51 33.76 -4.41 3.25
CA GLU A 51 34.62 -5.53 2.94
C GLU A 51 33.99 -6.35 1.82
N ARG A 52 34.73 -6.50 0.71
CA ARG A 52 34.27 -7.23 -0.48
C ARG A 52 34.92 -8.60 -0.49
N THR A 53 34.17 -9.62 -0.14
CA THR A 53 34.56 -11.01 -0.42
C THR A 53 33.83 -11.51 -1.66
N THR A 54 34.27 -12.62 -2.24
CA THR A 54 33.63 -13.20 -3.44
C THR A 54 32.18 -13.68 -3.21
N ARG A 55 31.73 -13.72 -1.95
CA ARG A 55 30.39 -14.24 -1.60
C ARG A 55 29.54 -13.32 -0.70
N THR A 56 30.13 -12.34 -0.05
CA THR A 56 29.38 -11.48 0.90
C THR A 56 29.90 -10.04 0.88
N VAL A 57 28.99 -9.12 1.11
CA VAL A 57 29.24 -7.69 1.31
C VAL A 57 28.96 -7.38 2.79
N VAL A 58 29.98 -6.98 3.53
CA VAL A 58 29.90 -6.70 4.97
C VAL A 58 30.43 -5.31 5.24
N LEU A 59 29.84 -4.59 6.18
CA LEU A 59 30.33 -3.27 6.58
C LEU A 59 31.70 -3.39 7.29
N THR A 60 32.62 -2.50 6.93
CA THR A 60 33.82 -2.24 7.74
C THR A 60 33.44 -1.51 9.05
N GLU A 61 34.40 -1.33 9.96
CA GLU A 61 34.21 -0.49 11.14
C GLU A 61 33.77 0.94 10.77
N PHE A 62 34.36 1.52 9.70
CA PHE A 62 33.97 2.83 9.18
C PHE A 62 32.56 2.81 8.58
N GLY A 63 32.17 1.75 7.90
CA GLY A 63 30.80 1.56 7.40
C GLY A 63 29.78 1.49 8.54
N GLN A 64 30.11 0.77 9.61
CA GLN A 64 29.28 0.72 10.81
C GLN A 64 29.15 2.08 11.49
N MET A 65 30.23 2.85 11.54
CA MET A 65 30.23 4.21 12.07
C MET A 65 29.38 5.15 11.21
N LEU A 66 29.46 5.04 9.87
CA LEU A 66 28.67 5.87 8.94
C LEU A 66 27.17 5.57 9.01
N LEU A 67 26.78 4.33 9.24
CA LEU A 67 25.40 3.85 9.14
C LEU A 67 24.36 4.72 9.88
N PRO A 68 24.51 5.08 11.16
CA PRO A 68 23.56 5.93 11.87
C PRO A 68 23.52 7.35 11.32
N TYR A 69 24.62 7.88 10.81
CA TYR A 69 24.68 9.22 10.21
C TYR A 69 24.04 9.22 8.83
N ALA A 70 24.31 8.21 7.99
CA ALA A 70 23.69 8.06 6.70
C ALA A 70 22.15 8.03 6.80
N ARG A 71 21.62 7.25 7.75
CA ARG A 71 20.18 7.21 8.03
C ARG A 71 19.62 8.59 8.39
N LYS A 72 20.31 9.34 9.26
CA LYS A 72 19.88 10.68 9.67
C LYS A 72 19.92 11.68 8.51
N MET A 73 20.98 11.64 7.68
CA MET A 73 21.14 12.55 6.55
C MET A 73 20.06 12.32 5.48
N VAL A 74 19.82 11.05 5.11
CA VAL A 74 18.76 10.67 4.17
C VAL A 74 17.38 11.05 4.72
N SER A 75 17.13 10.79 6.01
CA SER A 75 15.88 11.18 6.65
C SER A 75 15.66 12.70 6.66
N LEU A 76 16.72 13.47 6.89
CA LEU A 76 16.66 14.94 6.93
C LEU A 76 16.43 15.53 5.53
N GLU A 77 17.12 15.03 4.49
CA GLU A 77 16.86 15.44 3.10
C GLU A 77 15.41 15.17 2.72
N TYR A 78 14.95 13.99 3.04
CA TYR A 78 13.56 13.59 2.80
C TYR A 78 12.57 14.51 3.53
N GLU A 79 12.83 14.85 4.79
CA GLU A 79 12.02 15.81 5.55
C GLU A 79 12.05 17.21 4.94
N PHE A 80 13.21 17.66 4.47
CA PHE A 80 13.36 18.94 3.76
C PHE A 80 12.55 18.95 2.47
N GLU A 81 12.73 17.95 1.59
CA GLU A 81 11.95 17.83 0.36
C GLU A 81 10.44 17.82 0.62
N LYS A 82 10.02 17.05 1.63
CA LYS A 82 8.64 16.98 2.08
C LYS A 82 8.08 18.35 2.48
N ASN A 83 8.84 19.12 3.26
CA ASN A 83 8.42 20.44 3.70
C ASN A 83 8.38 21.45 2.53
N MET A 84 9.33 21.36 1.59
CA MET A 84 9.34 22.17 0.38
C MET A 84 8.17 21.85 -0.54
N ARG A 85 7.91 20.58 -0.82
CA ARG A 85 6.74 20.16 -1.62
C ARG A 85 5.43 20.62 -0.99
N ARG A 86 5.28 20.49 0.34
CA ARG A 86 4.13 21.03 1.06
C ARG A 86 3.95 22.52 0.85
N LYS A 87 5.02 23.29 0.97
CA LYS A 87 4.94 24.74 0.78
C LYS A 87 4.52 25.11 -0.64
N ILE A 88 5.08 24.44 -1.63
CA ILE A 88 4.71 24.60 -3.04
C ILE A 88 3.24 24.22 -3.27
N HIS A 89 2.77 23.13 -2.70
CA HIS A 89 1.36 22.69 -2.84
C HIS A 89 0.37 23.55 -2.07
N GLN A 90 0.76 24.12 -0.93
CA GLN A 90 -0.09 25.08 -0.20
C GLN A 90 -0.43 26.32 -1.03
N ASP A 91 0.49 26.74 -1.89
CA ASP A 91 0.31 27.92 -2.74
C ASP A 91 -0.38 27.61 -4.08
N SER A 92 -0.55 26.31 -4.46
CA SER A 92 -1.03 25.92 -5.79
C SER A 92 -2.51 25.48 -5.86
N GLY A 93 -3.25 25.49 -4.75
CA GLY A 93 -4.65 25.01 -4.74
C GLY A 93 -4.81 23.51 -4.95
N ASN A 94 -3.74 22.74 -4.94
CA ASN A 94 -3.71 21.31 -5.23
C ASN A 94 -3.82 20.47 -3.95
N ILE A 95 -4.61 19.36 -4.04
CA ILE A 95 -4.73 18.33 -3.00
C ILE A 95 -4.14 17.05 -3.55
N VAL A 96 -3.21 16.42 -2.83
CA VAL A 96 -2.72 15.08 -3.15
C VAL A 96 -3.42 14.05 -2.26
N LEU A 97 -4.25 13.21 -2.87
CA LEU A 97 -5.04 12.17 -2.22
C LEU A 97 -4.40 10.81 -2.46
N GLY A 98 -3.97 10.12 -1.39
CA GLY A 98 -3.68 8.70 -1.44
C GLY A 98 -4.98 7.88 -1.41
N SER A 99 -5.09 6.80 -2.16
CA SER A 99 -6.28 5.97 -2.12
C SER A 99 -6.04 4.52 -2.49
N ILE A 100 -6.86 3.64 -1.91
CA ILE A 100 -6.92 2.24 -2.34
C ILE A 100 -7.51 2.12 -3.75
N PRO A 101 -7.16 1.09 -4.55
CA PRO A 101 -7.57 0.97 -5.95
C PRO A 101 -9.08 0.79 -6.20
N SER A 102 -9.87 0.58 -5.14
CA SER A 102 -11.31 0.33 -5.22
C SER A 102 -12.18 1.58 -5.00
N MET A 103 -11.71 2.76 -5.41
CA MET A 103 -12.42 4.04 -5.19
C MET A 103 -13.84 4.05 -5.80
N LYS A 104 -14.01 3.51 -7.01
CA LYS A 104 -15.33 3.45 -7.69
C LYS A 104 -16.33 2.63 -6.89
N GLN A 105 -15.92 1.46 -6.42
CA GLN A 105 -16.77 0.52 -5.68
C GLN A 105 -17.22 1.08 -4.32
N HIS A 106 -16.46 2.02 -3.78
CA HIS A 106 -16.73 2.66 -2.49
C HIS A 106 -17.28 4.09 -2.63
N ALA A 107 -17.73 4.48 -3.83
CA ALA A 107 -18.26 5.80 -4.14
C ALA A 107 -17.30 6.98 -3.86
N ILE A 108 -16.01 6.74 -3.67
CA ILE A 108 -14.99 7.78 -3.45
C ILE A 108 -14.85 8.67 -4.69
N THR A 109 -14.97 8.09 -5.90
CA THR A 109 -14.95 8.86 -7.16
C THR A 109 -16.10 9.83 -7.26
N ALA A 110 -17.30 9.45 -6.82
CA ALA A 110 -18.46 10.34 -6.80
C ALA A 110 -18.27 11.48 -5.78
N LEU A 111 -17.66 11.17 -4.63
CA LEU A 111 -17.31 12.16 -3.62
C LEU A 111 -16.29 13.18 -4.15
N ILE A 112 -15.25 12.72 -4.84
CA ILE A 112 -14.24 13.59 -5.47
C ILE A 112 -14.90 14.48 -6.52
N ALA A 113 -15.73 13.90 -7.40
CA ALA A 113 -16.43 14.66 -8.45
C ALA A 113 -17.35 15.75 -7.86
N GLY A 114 -18.12 15.43 -6.81
CA GLY A 114 -18.95 16.40 -6.12
C GLY A 114 -18.14 17.55 -5.53
N PHE A 115 -17.02 17.23 -4.85
CA PHE A 115 -16.14 18.25 -4.29
C PHE A 115 -15.54 19.18 -5.36
N LEU A 116 -15.06 18.64 -6.47
CA LEU A 116 -14.48 19.44 -7.56
C LEU A 116 -15.54 20.32 -8.25
N ASN A 117 -16.77 19.85 -8.38
CA ASN A 117 -17.88 20.64 -8.92
C ASN A 117 -18.22 21.86 -8.04
N GLU A 118 -18.13 21.70 -6.72
CA GLU A 118 -18.36 22.80 -5.76
C GLU A 118 -17.13 23.73 -5.59
N ASN A 119 -15.95 23.27 -6.02
CA ASN A 119 -14.68 24.00 -5.85
C ASN A 119 -13.89 24.01 -7.17
N PRO A 120 -14.34 24.75 -8.20
CA PRO A 120 -13.76 24.69 -9.55
C PRO A 120 -12.32 25.18 -9.65
N ASP A 121 -11.86 25.99 -8.68
CA ASP A 121 -10.48 26.49 -8.63
C ASP A 121 -9.50 25.50 -7.94
N MET A 122 -10.01 24.40 -7.40
CA MET A 122 -9.19 23.37 -6.76
C MET A 122 -8.83 22.25 -7.73
N THR A 123 -7.64 21.72 -7.56
CA THR A 123 -7.19 20.52 -8.26
C THR A 123 -6.95 19.39 -7.26
N LEU A 124 -7.23 18.15 -7.70
CA LEU A 124 -7.01 16.96 -6.88
C LEU A 124 -6.25 15.94 -7.72
N GLN A 125 -5.09 15.53 -7.21
CA GLN A 125 -4.28 14.45 -7.76
C GLN A 125 -4.44 13.20 -6.89
N THR A 126 -4.67 12.03 -7.49
CA THR A 126 -4.72 10.76 -6.76
C THR A 126 -3.48 9.93 -6.99
N ILE A 127 -3.00 9.27 -5.92
CA ILE A 127 -1.97 8.23 -5.97
C ILE A 127 -2.61 6.96 -5.43
N GLU A 128 -2.72 5.94 -6.29
CA GLU A 128 -3.38 4.69 -5.92
C GLU A 128 -2.37 3.59 -5.58
N GLY A 129 -2.70 2.80 -4.56
CA GLY A 129 -1.93 1.64 -4.14
C GLY A 129 -2.64 0.86 -3.04
N ASP A 130 -2.08 -0.28 -2.63
CA ASP A 130 -2.62 -0.96 -1.46
C ASP A 130 -2.48 -0.12 -0.19
N SER A 131 -3.17 -0.54 0.88
CA SER A 131 -3.23 0.26 2.12
C SER A 131 -1.87 0.45 2.78
N THR A 132 -0.93 -0.48 2.63
CA THR A 132 0.43 -0.39 3.19
C THR A 132 1.21 0.71 2.47
N PHE A 133 1.24 0.67 1.15
CA PHE A 133 1.89 1.69 0.32
C PHE A 133 1.28 3.09 0.54
N VAL A 134 -0.05 3.19 0.55
CA VAL A 134 -0.74 4.47 0.76
C VAL A 134 -0.50 5.02 2.17
N LYS A 135 -0.40 4.14 3.19
CA LYS A 135 -0.02 4.52 4.56
C LYS A 135 1.39 5.11 4.60
N GLU A 136 2.34 4.52 3.87
CA GLU A 136 3.70 5.04 3.73
C GLU A 136 3.68 6.43 3.07
N LEU A 137 2.95 6.60 1.95
CA LEU A 137 2.81 7.91 1.30
C LEU A 137 2.30 8.99 2.26
N LEU A 138 1.33 8.66 3.12
CA LEU A 138 0.78 9.61 4.08
C LEU A 138 1.77 9.90 5.21
N THR A 139 2.45 8.89 5.73
CA THR A 139 3.51 9.03 6.75
C THR A 139 4.64 9.92 6.23
N ASP A 140 5.02 9.69 5.00
CA ASP A 140 6.06 10.43 4.30
C ASP A 140 5.64 11.84 3.85
N GLY A 141 4.33 12.17 3.90
CA GLY A 141 3.75 13.42 3.40
C GLY A 141 3.86 13.59 1.90
N LYS A 142 3.94 12.47 1.17
CA LYS A 142 3.80 12.42 -0.29
C LYS A 142 2.35 12.58 -0.73
N CYS A 143 1.40 12.42 0.20
CA CYS A 143 0.01 12.84 0.04
C CYS A 143 -0.45 13.61 1.29
N ASP A 144 -1.47 14.44 1.15
CA ASP A 144 -2.02 15.28 2.21
C ASP A 144 -3.01 14.51 3.08
N ILE A 145 -3.81 13.70 2.42
CA ILE A 145 -4.90 12.89 2.98
C ILE A 145 -4.94 11.54 2.26
N ALA A 146 -5.49 10.52 2.91
CA ALA A 146 -5.53 9.18 2.31
C ALA A 146 -6.76 8.38 2.73
N PHE A 147 -7.42 7.72 1.77
CA PHE A 147 -8.34 6.63 2.04
C PHE A 147 -7.56 5.34 2.25
N LEU A 148 -7.62 4.81 3.47
CA LEU A 148 -6.95 3.57 3.88
C LEU A 148 -7.98 2.52 4.27
N ARG A 149 -7.67 1.27 3.99
CA ARG A 149 -8.38 0.10 4.54
C ARG A 149 -7.59 -0.44 5.73
N SER A 150 -8.29 -0.76 6.81
CA SER A 150 -7.71 -1.30 8.04
C SER A 150 -8.71 -2.21 8.78
N GLU A 151 -8.24 -2.96 9.76
CA GLU A 151 -9.09 -3.80 10.61
C GLU A 151 -9.86 -3.01 11.67
N SER A 152 -9.56 -1.74 11.84
CA SER A 152 -10.21 -0.84 12.79
C SER A 152 -10.72 0.41 12.08
N SER A 153 -11.78 0.99 12.59
CA SER A 153 -12.35 2.26 12.09
C SER A 153 -11.41 3.46 12.22
N SER A 154 -10.34 3.33 13.00
CA SER A 154 -9.31 4.35 13.16
C SER A 154 -7.90 3.75 13.08
N VAL A 155 -6.98 4.47 12.48
CA VAL A 155 -5.56 4.14 12.40
C VAL A 155 -4.82 4.97 13.46
N LYS A 156 -4.15 4.30 14.40
CA LYS A 156 -3.55 4.96 15.59
C LYS A 156 -2.61 6.11 15.27
N GLU A 157 -1.89 6.02 14.17
CA GLU A 157 -0.87 6.99 13.75
C GLU A 157 -1.47 8.27 13.14
N PHE A 158 -2.75 8.26 12.77
CA PHE A 158 -3.39 9.34 12.03
C PHE A 158 -4.66 9.85 12.73
N ASN A 159 -5.13 11.02 12.32
CA ASN A 159 -6.51 11.41 12.50
C ASN A 159 -7.34 10.65 11.47
N SER A 160 -8.35 9.91 11.92
CA SER A 160 -9.16 9.05 11.05
C SER A 160 -10.62 9.49 11.07
N ILE A 161 -11.21 9.55 9.89
CA ILE A 161 -12.66 9.74 9.71
C ILE A 161 -13.20 8.44 9.13
N PRO A 162 -13.97 7.64 9.88
CA PRO A 162 -14.61 6.45 9.36
C PRO A 162 -15.49 6.80 8.16
N TYR A 163 -15.37 6.00 7.08
CA TYR A 163 -16.06 6.28 5.83
C TYR A 163 -16.98 5.12 5.42
N MET A 164 -16.53 3.87 5.54
CA MET A 164 -17.28 2.69 5.13
C MET A 164 -16.81 1.44 5.88
N ILE A 165 -17.74 0.52 6.14
CA ILE A 165 -17.45 -0.85 6.57
C ILE A 165 -17.63 -1.78 5.37
N ASP A 166 -16.74 -2.74 5.23
CA ASP A 166 -16.79 -3.77 4.19
C ASP A 166 -16.48 -5.14 4.83
N TYR A 167 -16.88 -6.22 4.20
CA TYR A 167 -16.68 -7.57 4.74
C TYR A 167 -16.11 -8.52 3.69
N LEU A 168 -15.41 -9.53 4.16
CA LEU A 168 -14.75 -10.53 3.31
C LEU A 168 -15.80 -11.49 2.71
N THR A 169 -15.64 -11.77 1.42
CA THR A 169 -16.53 -12.61 0.63
C THR A 169 -15.70 -13.60 -0.19
N ALA A 170 -16.13 -14.85 -0.22
CA ALA A 170 -15.62 -15.82 -1.18
C ALA A 170 -16.33 -15.64 -2.52
N VAL A 171 -15.57 -15.62 -3.60
CA VAL A 171 -16.05 -15.56 -4.97
C VAL A 171 -15.77 -16.91 -5.62
N LEU A 172 -16.83 -17.58 -6.07
CA LEU A 172 -16.83 -18.93 -6.59
C LEU A 172 -17.54 -18.98 -7.95
N PRO A 173 -17.21 -19.91 -8.85
CA PRO A 173 -18.09 -20.20 -9.98
C PRO A 173 -19.51 -20.58 -9.49
N ALA A 174 -20.57 -20.12 -10.16
CA ALA A 174 -21.95 -20.47 -9.76
C ALA A 174 -22.24 -21.97 -9.79
N THR A 175 -21.44 -22.75 -10.51
CA THR A 175 -21.51 -24.22 -10.58
C THR A 175 -20.78 -24.92 -9.45
N HIS A 176 -20.05 -24.18 -8.60
CA HIS A 176 -19.27 -24.73 -7.51
C HIS A 176 -20.18 -25.40 -6.46
N PRO A 177 -19.79 -26.54 -5.83
CA PRO A 177 -20.62 -27.20 -4.80
C PRO A 177 -21.01 -26.26 -3.65
N LEU A 178 -20.13 -25.34 -3.25
CA LEU A 178 -20.34 -24.37 -2.17
C LEU A 178 -21.14 -23.14 -2.61
N ALA A 179 -21.46 -22.96 -3.90
CA ALA A 179 -22.08 -21.74 -4.43
C ALA A 179 -23.51 -21.48 -3.93
N LYS A 180 -24.16 -22.46 -3.30
CA LYS A 180 -25.53 -22.34 -2.77
C LYS A 180 -25.59 -22.06 -1.27
N ALA A 181 -24.44 -21.93 -0.61
CA ALA A 181 -24.39 -21.62 0.82
C ALA A 181 -24.77 -20.17 1.08
N ASP A 182 -25.51 -19.89 2.15
CA ASP A 182 -25.80 -18.50 2.60
C ASP A 182 -24.56 -17.86 3.25
N ASN A 183 -23.77 -18.67 3.94
CA ASN A 183 -22.51 -18.27 4.58
C ASN A 183 -21.52 -19.44 4.45
N LEU A 184 -20.23 -19.12 4.40
CA LEU A 184 -19.19 -20.09 4.13
C LEU A 184 -18.15 -20.13 5.26
N PRO A 185 -18.18 -21.16 6.12
CA PRO A 185 -17.11 -21.37 7.10
C PRO A 185 -15.76 -21.53 6.42
N PHE A 186 -14.72 -20.91 6.97
CA PHE A 186 -13.37 -20.96 6.38
C PHE A 186 -12.84 -22.40 6.24
N GLU A 187 -13.20 -23.29 7.16
CA GLU A 187 -12.80 -24.70 7.13
C GLU A 187 -13.28 -25.42 5.87
N GLN A 188 -14.41 -24.99 5.29
CA GLN A 188 -14.95 -25.58 4.05
C GLN A 188 -14.16 -25.16 2.80
N LEU A 189 -13.31 -24.14 2.90
CA LEU A 189 -12.40 -23.71 1.85
C LEU A 189 -11.11 -24.55 1.80
N ARG A 190 -10.91 -25.45 2.76
CA ARG A 190 -9.78 -26.39 2.78
C ARG A 190 -9.79 -27.24 1.52
N GLY A 191 -8.67 -27.27 0.82
CA GLY A 191 -8.51 -28.03 -0.42
C GLY A 191 -8.89 -27.29 -1.70
N GLU A 192 -9.42 -26.08 -1.58
CA GLU A 192 -9.67 -25.22 -2.72
C GLU A 192 -8.37 -24.61 -3.29
N THR A 193 -8.41 -24.29 -4.57
CA THR A 193 -7.33 -23.55 -5.23
C THR A 193 -7.59 -22.06 -5.15
N PHE A 194 -6.68 -21.31 -4.53
CA PHE A 194 -6.84 -19.88 -4.29
C PHE A 194 -6.16 -19.02 -5.36
N LEU A 195 -6.85 -17.96 -5.73
CA LEU A 195 -6.37 -16.87 -6.57
C LEU A 195 -6.41 -15.60 -5.72
N LEU A 196 -5.26 -15.07 -5.29
CA LEU A 196 -5.21 -14.03 -4.28
C LEU A 196 -4.53 -12.74 -4.79
N PHE A 197 -4.66 -11.67 -4.02
CA PHE A 197 -3.83 -10.49 -4.18
C PHE A 197 -2.36 -10.80 -3.83
N PRO A 198 -1.40 -9.94 -4.23
CA PRO A 198 0.03 -10.19 -3.97
C PRO A 198 0.33 -10.27 -2.48
N GLU A 199 1.42 -10.98 -2.15
CA GLU A 199 1.99 -11.02 -0.81
C GLU A 199 2.20 -9.60 -0.25
N HIS A 200 2.04 -9.46 1.07
CA HIS A 200 2.15 -8.20 1.81
C HIS A 200 1.07 -7.15 1.48
N SER A 201 0.08 -7.47 0.67
CA SER A 201 -1.11 -6.63 0.57
C SER A 201 -2.06 -6.91 1.75
N PHE A 202 -2.77 -5.88 2.22
CA PHE A 202 -3.72 -6.00 3.34
C PHE A 202 -4.70 -7.18 3.18
N ILE A 203 -5.25 -7.38 1.98
CA ILE A 203 -6.23 -8.45 1.72
C ILE A 203 -5.57 -9.82 1.70
N ASN A 204 -4.37 -9.96 1.12
CA ASN A 204 -3.65 -11.23 1.12
C ASN A 204 -3.31 -11.66 2.54
N ASP A 205 -2.69 -10.78 3.33
CA ASP A 205 -2.29 -11.08 4.71
C ASP A 205 -3.49 -11.47 5.57
N LEU A 206 -4.63 -10.78 5.37
CA LEU A 206 -5.90 -11.12 6.00
C LEU A 206 -6.35 -12.54 5.60
N CYS A 207 -6.39 -12.86 4.32
CA CYS A 207 -6.83 -14.17 3.81
C CYS A 207 -5.96 -15.32 4.32
N ILE A 208 -4.62 -15.16 4.25
CA ILE A 208 -3.68 -16.17 4.74
C ILE A 208 -3.86 -16.41 6.24
N ARG A 209 -3.97 -15.33 7.02
CA ARG A 209 -4.18 -15.42 8.47
C ARG A 209 -5.46 -16.20 8.80
N GLU A 210 -6.56 -15.90 8.12
CA GLU A 210 -7.84 -16.55 8.40
C GLU A 210 -7.86 -18.03 7.95
N CYS A 211 -7.19 -18.39 6.85
CA CYS A 211 -6.97 -19.78 6.48
C CYS A 211 -6.18 -20.54 7.56
N ARG A 212 -5.12 -19.91 8.10
CA ARG A 212 -4.31 -20.49 9.20
C ARG A 212 -5.13 -20.64 10.48
N ASN A 213 -5.95 -19.64 10.82
CA ASN A 213 -6.86 -19.71 11.96
C ASN A 213 -7.87 -20.88 11.82
N ALA A 214 -8.30 -21.19 10.58
CA ALA A 214 -9.14 -22.32 10.24
C ALA A 214 -8.36 -23.66 10.11
N GLY A 215 -7.05 -23.65 10.43
CA GLY A 215 -6.21 -24.85 10.53
C GLY A 215 -5.70 -25.39 9.19
N PHE A 216 -5.55 -24.55 8.16
CA PHE A 216 -4.95 -24.96 6.89
C PHE A 216 -4.12 -23.85 6.23
N GLU A 217 -3.15 -24.25 5.41
CA GLU A 217 -2.46 -23.34 4.48
C GLU A 217 -3.19 -23.36 3.14
N PRO A 218 -3.47 -22.17 2.55
CA PRO A 218 -4.14 -22.11 1.25
C PRO A 218 -3.20 -22.56 0.13
N HIS A 219 -3.70 -23.36 -0.81
CA HIS A 219 -3.00 -23.64 -2.06
C HIS A 219 -3.20 -22.49 -3.03
N ILE A 220 -2.21 -21.63 -3.19
CA ILE A 220 -2.27 -20.44 -4.04
C ILE A 220 -1.72 -20.79 -5.43
N ALA A 221 -2.59 -20.77 -6.44
CA ALA A 221 -2.21 -21.02 -7.83
C ALA A 221 -1.89 -19.74 -8.61
N TYR A 222 -2.39 -18.58 -8.16
CA TYR A 222 -2.16 -17.31 -8.84
C TYR A 222 -2.20 -16.14 -7.85
N THR A 223 -1.35 -15.15 -8.11
CA THR A 223 -1.39 -13.85 -7.44
C THR A 223 -1.43 -12.71 -8.45
N GLY A 224 -2.25 -11.68 -8.20
CA GLY A 224 -2.38 -10.54 -9.11
C GLY A 224 -2.97 -9.30 -8.46
N ASN A 225 -2.56 -8.13 -8.96
CA ASN A 225 -2.90 -6.82 -8.38
C ASN A 225 -4.33 -6.34 -8.69
N ARG A 226 -5.02 -6.95 -9.64
CA ARG A 226 -6.32 -6.47 -10.12
C ARG A 226 -7.44 -7.43 -9.74
N GLY A 227 -8.39 -6.97 -8.92
CA GLY A 227 -9.57 -7.76 -8.53
C GLY A 227 -10.38 -8.24 -9.73
N ALA A 228 -10.51 -7.44 -10.78
CA ALA A 228 -11.20 -7.84 -12.02
C ALA A 228 -10.54 -9.06 -12.70
N THR A 229 -9.20 -9.14 -12.68
CA THR A 229 -8.47 -10.30 -13.22
C THR A 229 -8.70 -11.54 -12.35
N LEU A 230 -8.70 -11.41 -11.02
CA LEU A 230 -9.00 -12.53 -10.12
C LEU A 230 -10.42 -13.05 -10.37
N ILE A 231 -11.40 -12.17 -10.48
CA ILE A 231 -12.80 -12.53 -10.77
C ILE A 231 -12.91 -13.24 -12.12
N ASP A 232 -12.21 -12.76 -13.14
CA ASP A 232 -12.23 -13.37 -14.47
C ASP A 232 -11.62 -14.78 -14.47
N LEU A 233 -10.52 -14.99 -13.74
CA LEU A 233 -9.93 -16.30 -13.54
C LEU A 233 -10.88 -17.26 -12.80
N VAL A 234 -11.58 -16.77 -11.77
CA VAL A 234 -12.64 -17.56 -11.09
C VAL A 234 -13.73 -17.95 -12.07
N ARG A 235 -14.23 -17.03 -12.90
CA ARG A 235 -15.24 -17.28 -13.93
C ARG A 235 -14.81 -18.37 -14.90
N ASN A 236 -13.53 -18.43 -15.23
CA ASN A 236 -12.93 -19.43 -16.11
C ASN A 236 -12.54 -20.74 -15.39
N GLY A 237 -12.89 -20.89 -14.10
CA GLY A 237 -12.71 -22.13 -13.36
C GLY A 237 -11.28 -22.39 -12.86
N ALA A 238 -10.43 -21.38 -12.82
CA ALA A 238 -9.04 -21.51 -12.35
C ALA A 238 -8.93 -21.72 -10.81
N GLY A 239 -10.00 -21.45 -10.07
CA GLY A 239 -10.05 -21.57 -8.61
C GLY A 239 -11.08 -20.63 -8.00
N ILE A 240 -10.89 -20.29 -6.73
CA ILE A 240 -11.72 -19.37 -5.96
C ILE A 240 -10.90 -18.14 -5.54
N THR A 241 -11.55 -17.03 -5.20
CA THR A 241 -10.86 -15.89 -4.60
C THR A 241 -11.59 -15.39 -3.36
N LEU A 242 -10.82 -14.76 -2.46
CA LEU A 242 -11.33 -14.03 -1.30
C LEU A 242 -11.08 -12.55 -1.49
N MET A 243 -12.11 -11.75 -1.40
CA MET A 243 -12.02 -10.30 -1.55
C MET A 243 -13.12 -9.58 -0.78
N MET A 244 -12.95 -8.29 -0.58
CA MET A 244 -13.98 -7.48 0.07
C MET A 244 -15.23 -7.38 -0.80
N HIS A 245 -16.41 -7.45 -0.17
CA HIS A 245 -17.70 -7.57 -0.83
C HIS A 245 -17.97 -6.46 -1.86
N HIS A 246 -17.74 -5.19 -1.47
CA HIS A 246 -17.95 -4.08 -2.40
C HIS A 246 -17.00 -4.13 -3.62
N SER A 247 -15.81 -4.67 -3.44
CA SER A 247 -14.85 -4.86 -4.54
C SER A 247 -15.21 -6.07 -5.41
N ALA A 248 -15.78 -7.11 -4.81
CA ALA A 248 -16.19 -8.34 -5.49
C ALA A 248 -17.43 -8.12 -6.36
N ARG A 249 -18.43 -7.41 -5.85
CA ARG A 249 -19.74 -7.24 -6.49
C ARG A 249 -19.72 -6.11 -7.53
N GLN A 250 -18.97 -6.32 -8.60
CA GLN A 250 -18.85 -5.30 -9.66
C GLN A 250 -20.06 -5.21 -10.59
N GLU A 251 -20.86 -6.29 -10.77
CA GLU A 251 -22.08 -6.33 -11.58
C GLU A 251 -22.91 -7.58 -11.26
N ASN A 252 -24.14 -7.66 -11.76
CA ASN A 252 -25.01 -8.84 -11.68
C ASN A 252 -24.48 -9.96 -12.62
N ASP A 253 -23.42 -10.62 -12.20
CA ASP A 253 -22.83 -11.74 -12.93
C ASP A 253 -23.40 -13.06 -12.40
N SER A 254 -24.34 -13.65 -13.12
CA SER A 254 -24.99 -14.92 -12.75
C SER A 254 -24.05 -16.15 -12.85
N SER A 255 -22.88 -15.98 -13.46
CA SER A 255 -21.87 -17.05 -13.56
C SER A 255 -21.05 -17.22 -12.28
N LEU A 256 -21.18 -16.30 -11.32
CA LEU A 256 -20.44 -16.25 -10.08
C LEU A 256 -21.36 -16.26 -8.86
N ALA A 257 -20.90 -16.84 -7.77
CA ALA A 257 -21.49 -16.77 -6.45
C ALA A 257 -20.59 -15.92 -5.53
N PHE A 258 -21.20 -15.03 -4.75
CA PHE A 258 -20.53 -14.13 -3.81
C PHE A 258 -21.06 -14.45 -2.40
N ILE A 259 -20.30 -15.21 -1.62
CA ILE A 259 -20.77 -15.79 -0.37
C ILE A 259 -19.96 -15.20 0.79
N PRO A 260 -20.62 -14.56 1.76
CA PRO A 260 -19.96 -14.10 2.98
C PRO A 260 -19.27 -15.25 3.72
N VAL A 261 -18.09 -15.01 4.24
CA VAL A 261 -17.38 -16.00 5.07
C VAL A 261 -17.83 -15.94 6.53
N THR A 262 -17.71 -17.06 7.22
CA THR A 262 -18.06 -17.18 8.64
C THR A 262 -16.85 -17.73 9.43
N PRO A 263 -16.48 -17.10 10.60
CA PRO A 263 -17.06 -15.89 11.15
C PRO A 263 -16.89 -14.67 10.23
N GLY A 264 -17.80 -13.68 10.35
CA GLY A 264 -17.74 -12.47 9.51
C GLY A 264 -16.48 -11.67 9.77
N ILE A 265 -15.73 -11.41 8.70
CA ILE A 265 -14.47 -10.67 8.75
C ILE A 265 -14.69 -9.30 8.13
N TYR A 266 -14.53 -8.27 8.93
CA TYR A 266 -14.82 -6.89 8.55
C TYR A 266 -13.54 -6.09 8.36
N SER A 267 -13.60 -5.11 7.49
CA SER A 267 -12.60 -4.07 7.35
C SER A 267 -13.25 -2.71 7.22
N TYR A 268 -12.51 -1.69 7.56
CA TYR A 268 -12.96 -0.30 7.57
C TYR A 268 -12.18 0.49 6.54
N ILE A 269 -12.87 1.33 5.79
CA ILE A 269 -12.25 2.37 4.98
C ILE A 269 -12.42 3.66 5.76
N SER A 270 -11.33 4.38 5.97
CA SER A 270 -11.32 5.68 6.64
C SER A 270 -10.51 6.69 5.84
N LEU A 271 -10.90 7.96 5.89
CA LEU A 271 -10.07 9.07 5.42
C LEU A 271 -9.11 9.45 6.54
N ASN A 272 -7.83 9.46 6.24
CA ASN A 272 -6.76 9.66 7.22
C ASN A 272 -5.89 10.85 6.86
N TYR A 273 -5.34 11.54 7.87
CA TYR A 273 -4.39 12.62 7.74
C TYR A 273 -3.49 12.70 8.97
N ALA A 274 -2.32 13.33 8.83
CA ALA A 274 -1.30 13.40 9.87
C ALA A 274 -1.82 14.09 11.14
N LYS A 275 -1.48 13.56 12.33
CA LYS A 275 -1.89 14.13 13.63
C LYS A 275 -1.14 15.41 13.98
N GLU A 276 0.15 15.42 13.72
CA GLU A 276 1.05 16.47 14.23
C GLU A 276 1.25 17.63 13.25
N LYS A 277 0.57 17.58 12.11
CA LYS A 277 0.76 18.59 11.05
C LYS A 277 -0.59 19.19 10.65
N PRO A 278 -0.71 20.51 10.59
CA PRO A 278 -1.91 21.15 10.08
C PRO A 278 -2.10 20.76 8.60
N LEU A 279 -3.34 20.53 8.20
CA LEU A 279 -3.73 20.38 6.81
C LEU A 279 -3.57 21.72 6.08
N SER A 280 -3.36 21.68 4.76
CA SER A 280 -3.56 22.87 3.94
C SER A 280 -5.04 23.30 3.97
N PRO A 281 -5.37 24.58 3.74
CA PRO A 281 -6.76 25.03 3.68
C PRO A 281 -7.61 24.21 2.67
N GLN A 282 -6.99 23.79 1.55
CA GLN A 282 -7.60 22.98 0.51
C GLN A 282 -7.91 21.56 1.01
N ALA A 283 -6.93 20.89 1.62
CA ALA A 283 -7.10 19.55 2.19
C ALA A 283 -8.12 19.58 3.35
N GLU A 284 -8.11 20.63 4.16
CA GLU A 284 -9.09 20.82 5.22
C GLU A 284 -10.52 21.00 4.65
N SER A 285 -10.66 21.71 3.54
CA SER A 285 -11.93 21.86 2.84
C SER A 285 -12.45 20.51 2.34
N PHE A 286 -11.59 19.68 1.74
CA PHE A 286 -11.95 18.33 1.33
C PHE A 286 -12.34 17.45 2.52
N VAL A 287 -11.60 17.51 3.61
CA VAL A 287 -11.93 16.77 4.86
C VAL A 287 -13.30 17.18 5.40
N ARG A 288 -13.64 18.47 5.40
CA ARG A 288 -14.97 18.97 5.79
C ARG A 288 -16.05 18.46 4.85
N TYR A 289 -15.78 18.46 3.54
CA TYR A 289 -16.70 17.95 2.53
C TYR A 289 -17.00 16.47 2.74
N VAL A 290 -15.96 15.65 2.96
CA VAL A 290 -16.13 14.21 3.25
C VAL A 290 -16.98 13.99 4.51
N LYS A 291 -16.75 14.76 5.59
CA LYS A 291 -17.55 14.67 6.82
C LYS A 291 -19.02 14.97 6.59
N ALA A 292 -19.33 15.92 5.71
CA ALA A 292 -20.70 16.33 5.41
C ALA A 292 -21.44 15.35 4.47
N HIS A 293 -20.69 14.64 3.61
CA HIS A 293 -21.27 13.78 2.56
C HIS A 293 -21.02 12.28 2.75
N LYS A 294 -20.32 11.87 3.83
CA LYS A 294 -20.19 10.45 4.16
C LYS A 294 -21.58 9.89 4.49
N ARG A 295 -21.84 8.67 4.03
CA ARG A 295 -23.03 7.93 4.45
C ARG A 295 -22.86 7.53 5.92
N ASP A 296 -23.94 7.63 6.70
CA ASP A 296 -23.94 7.07 8.05
C ASP A 296 -23.84 5.55 7.98
N PHE A 297 -23.01 4.97 8.88
CA PHE A 297 -22.75 3.54 8.98
C PHE A 297 -23.90 2.82 9.66
#